data_cc052ba9a44167a7352e7f7890dce843
#
_entry.id   cc052ba9a44167a7352e7f7890dce843
#
_cell.length_a   1.000
_cell.length_b   1.000
_cell.length_c   1.000
_cell.angle_alpha   90.00
_cell.angle_beta   90.00
_cell.angle_gamma   90.00
#
_symmetry.space_group_name_H-M   'P 1'
#
loop_
_entity.id
_entity.type
_entity.pdbx_description
1 polymer ?
#
loop_
_entity_poly.entity_id
_entity_poly.type
_entity_poly.pdbx_seq_one_letter_code
_entity_poly.pdbx_strand_id
1 'polypeptide(L)'
;MDKPKETDTERIEKAITLDETIDTALDKRLNRKFDFRILPWLFGIWLFSFIDRSNIGNARIAGLSDELSITTGTRFNIALLVFYIPYILVDVPSNLLVKRLRAGIYLPALITAWGLVCTFMGFVQSFAGLVACRLLLGLCEGGILGGVIIYLAMFYRRGEMLLRSGLFYCAAPLSGAFGGLLASGLATIEVGGYRRWPWIFFIEGAITVLFGIVCFFFMPDTPAAAGFLSDEEKEWALRRMRLDAGGSTEVDVDDEKFSWYWVKMALKAPQTYLSAFIWFFLLVPLYVSFFRISNAGDYAKA
;
A
#
# COMPACT_ATOMS: atom_id res chain seq x y z
N MET A 1 24.67 -33.38 20.27
CA MET A 1 25.91 -32.97 19.60
C MET A 1 25.64 -31.58 19.07
N ASP A 2 26.12 -30.56 19.77
CA ASP A 2 25.98 -29.16 19.33
C ASP A 2 26.85 -28.95 18.09
N LYS A 3 26.23 -28.40 17.02
CA LYS A 3 26.98 -27.93 15.85
C LYS A 3 27.84 -26.75 16.31
N PRO A 4 29.15 -26.70 15.96
CA PRO A 4 29.99 -25.57 16.29
C PRO A 4 29.37 -24.28 15.75
N LYS A 5 29.29 -23.23 16.58
CA LYS A 5 28.84 -21.91 16.17
C LYS A 5 29.82 -21.37 15.12
N GLU A 6 29.34 -21.15 13.91
CA GLU A 6 30.07 -20.51 12.82
C GLU A 6 30.62 -19.16 13.33
N THR A 7 31.91 -18.93 13.19
CA THR A 7 32.56 -17.69 13.64
C THR A 7 32.13 -16.51 12.75
N ASP A 8 32.08 -15.31 13.30
CA ASP A 8 31.70 -14.11 12.53
C ASP A 8 32.64 -13.90 11.32
N THR A 9 33.89 -14.33 11.42
CA THR A 9 34.88 -14.31 10.33
C THR A 9 34.48 -15.24 9.18
N GLU A 10 34.05 -16.47 9.50
CA GLU A 10 33.59 -17.44 8.48
C GLU A 10 32.32 -16.97 7.80
N ARG A 11 31.43 -16.29 8.52
CA ARG A 11 30.22 -15.68 7.96
C ARG A 11 30.54 -14.53 6.99
N ILE A 12 31.50 -13.68 7.36
CA ILE A 12 31.95 -12.56 6.52
C ILE A 12 32.64 -13.09 5.27
N GLU A 13 33.53 -14.06 5.39
CA GLU A 13 34.26 -14.67 4.27
C GLU A 13 33.29 -15.41 3.31
N LYS A 14 32.30 -16.10 3.86
CA LYS A 14 31.24 -16.76 3.10
C LYS A 14 30.32 -15.76 2.41
N ALA A 15 30.03 -14.61 3.04
CA ALA A 15 29.27 -13.52 2.42
C ALA A 15 30.05 -12.85 1.26
N ILE A 16 31.35 -12.65 1.42
CA ILE A 16 32.22 -12.06 0.37
C ILE A 16 32.33 -13.02 -0.83
N THR A 17 32.58 -14.33 -0.58
CA THR A 17 32.65 -15.33 -1.65
C THR A 17 31.30 -15.54 -2.37
N LEU A 18 30.19 -15.37 -1.67
CA LEU A 18 28.85 -15.43 -2.25
C LEU A 18 28.56 -14.23 -3.16
N ASP A 19 29.05 -13.05 -2.79
CA ASP A 19 28.86 -11.81 -3.59
C ASP A 19 29.67 -11.88 -4.91
N GLU A 20 30.87 -12.51 -4.91
CA GLU A 20 31.66 -12.75 -6.11
C GLU A 20 30.98 -13.69 -7.13
N THR A 21 30.03 -14.54 -6.69
CA THR A 21 29.31 -15.46 -7.56
C THR A 21 28.06 -14.86 -8.20
N ILE A 22 27.73 -13.61 -7.92
CA ILE A 22 26.55 -12.93 -8.48
C ILE A 22 26.89 -12.42 -9.89
N ASP A 23 26.21 -12.96 -10.92
CA ASP A 23 26.25 -12.40 -12.27
C ASP A 23 25.56 -11.02 -12.28
N THR A 24 26.36 -9.96 -12.18
CA THR A 24 25.89 -8.58 -12.12
C THR A 24 25.14 -8.15 -13.38
N ALA A 25 25.42 -8.73 -14.52
CA ALA A 25 24.75 -8.42 -15.79
C ALA A 25 23.33 -9.01 -15.79
N LEU A 26 23.21 -10.30 -15.42
CA LEU A 26 21.93 -11.00 -15.31
C LEU A 26 21.04 -10.37 -14.23
N ASP A 27 21.63 -9.96 -13.11
CA ASP A 27 20.93 -9.31 -12.00
C ASP A 27 20.35 -7.93 -12.39
N LYS A 28 21.13 -7.10 -13.10
CA LYS A 28 20.63 -5.83 -13.63
C LYS A 28 19.51 -6.01 -14.64
N ARG A 29 19.60 -7.03 -15.51
CA ARG A 29 18.57 -7.36 -16.49
C ARG A 29 17.28 -7.79 -15.80
N LEU A 30 17.40 -8.63 -14.78
CA LEU A 30 16.27 -9.13 -13.99
C LEU A 30 15.58 -7.99 -13.25
N ASN A 31 16.33 -7.15 -12.55
CA ASN A 31 15.80 -5.99 -11.84
C ASN A 31 15.08 -5.03 -12.78
N ARG A 32 15.64 -4.77 -13.97
CA ARG A 32 14.98 -3.92 -14.97
C ARG A 32 13.64 -4.53 -15.42
N LYS A 33 13.53 -5.84 -15.60
CA LYS A 33 12.26 -6.51 -15.95
C LYS A 33 11.25 -6.37 -14.82
N PHE A 34 11.66 -6.56 -13.57
CA PHE A 34 10.79 -6.37 -12.41
C PHE A 34 10.34 -4.90 -12.28
N ASP A 35 11.27 -3.96 -12.42
CA ASP A 35 10.98 -2.53 -12.32
C ASP A 35 9.92 -2.10 -13.34
N PHE A 36 9.97 -2.57 -14.58
CA PHE A 36 8.98 -2.23 -15.61
C PHE A 36 7.66 -3.01 -15.50
N ARG A 37 7.67 -4.21 -14.91
CA ARG A 37 6.49 -5.08 -14.87
C ARG A 37 5.74 -5.05 -13.54
N ILE A 38 6.39 -4.70 -12.44
CA ILE A 38 5.83 -4.75 -11.10
C ILE A 38 5.61 -3.33 -10.53
N LEU A 39 6.64 -2.47 -10.58
CA LEU A 39 6.57 -1.16 -9.94
C LEU A 39 5.43 -0.27 -10.44
N PRO A 40 5.07 -0.22 -11.74
CA PRO A 40 3.97 0.62 -12.18
C PRO A 40 2.63 0.25 -11.53
N TRP A 41 2.39 -1.05 -11.30
CA TRP A 41 1.17 -1.52 -10.62
C TRP A 41 1.17 -1.11 -9.15
N LEU A 42 2.27 -1.31 -8.44
CA LEU A 42 2.41 -0.91 -7.05
C LEU A 42 2.32 0.61 -6.88
N PHE A 43 2.93 1.36 -7.78
CA PHE A 43 2.82 2.81 -7.82
C PHE A 43 1.36 3.26 -8.03
N GLY A 44 0.65 2.62 -8.97
CA GLY A 44 -0.77 2.88 -9.22
C GLY A 44 -1.64 2.58 -8.01
N ILE A 45 -1.43 1.44 -7.33
CA ILE A 45 -2.14 1.08 -6.10
C ILE A 45 -2.03 2.19 -5.06
N TRP A 46 -0.80 2.66 -4.84
CA TRP A 46 -0.54 3.70 -3.84
C TRP A 46 -1.07 5.07 -4.26
N LEU A 47 -0.97 5.38 -5.55
CA LEU A 47 -1.53 6.61 -6.12
C LEU A 47 -3.04 6.68 -5.86
N PHE A 48 -3.80 5.64 -6.22
CA PHE A 48 -5.24 5.58 -6.00
C PHE A 48 -5.61 5.62 -4.52
N SER A 49 -4.85 4.96 -3.65
CA SER A 49 -5.06 5.01 -2.20
C SER A 49 -4.98 6.44 -1.64
N PHE A 50 -4.01 7.24 -2.08
CA PHE A 50 -3.90 8.63 -1.65
C PHE A 50 -4.92 9.57 -2.29
N ILE A 51 -5.31 9.33 -3.54
CA ILE A 51 -6.39 10.08 -4.18
C ILE A 51 -7.69 9.87 -3.42
N ASP A 52 -8.06 8.62 -3.11
CA ASP A 52 -9.30 8.30 -2.37
C ASP A 52 -9.34 8.94 -0.98
N ARG A 53 -8.21 8.98 -0.26
CA ARG A 53 -8.12 9.67 1.03
C ARG A 53 -8.38 11.17 0.93
N SER A 54 -8.01 11.82 -0.18
CA SER A 54 -8.25 13.24 -0.42
C SER A 54 -9.69 13.55 -0.83
N ASN A 55 -10.40 12.57 -1.38
CA ASN A 55 -11.73 12.74 -1.96
C ASN A 55 -12.82 13.15 -0.97
N ILE A 56 -12.75 12.69 0.26
CA ILE A 56 -13.74 13.13 1.26
C ILE A 56 -13.62 14.63 1.53
N GLY A 57 -12.41 15.18 1.47
CA GLY A 57 -12.17 16.63 1.56
C GLY A 57 -12.74 17.36 0.35
N ASN A 58 -12.50 16.85 -0.85
CA ASN A 58 -13.01 17.39 -2.09
C ASN A 58 -14.56 17.31 -2.16
N ALA A 59 -15.13 16.17 -1.77
CA ALA A 59 -16.58 15.97 -1.70
C ALA A 59 -17.23 16.91 -0.68
N ARG A 60 -16.56 17.22 0.43
CA ARG A 60 -17.02 18.21 1.40
C ARG A 60 -17.21 19.57 0.75
N ILE A 61 -16.23 20.04 0.00
CA ILE A 61 -16.29 21.32 -0.74
C ILE A 61 -17.37 21.27 -1.82
N ALA A 62 -17.61 20.12 -2.44
CA ALA A 62 -18.62 19.89 -3.47
C ALA A 62 -20.07 19.75 -2.93
N GLY A 63 -20.30 19.92 -1.62
CA GLY A 63 -21.64 19.95 -1.01
C GLY A 63 -22.04 18.73 -0.19
N LEU A 64 -21.16 17.75 0.02
CA LEU A 64 -21.41 16.57 0.87
C LEU A 64 -21.88 16.96 2.29
N SER A 65 -21.26 17.97 2.87
CA SER A 65 -21.56 18.41 4.26
C SER A 65 -22.96 18.97 4.42
N ASP A 66 -23.44 19.71 3.44
CA ASP A 66 -24.76 20.33 3.46
C ASP A 66 -25.84 19.28 3.29
N GLU A 67 -25.63 18.34 2.35
CA GLU A 67 -26.59 17.30 2.04
C GLU A 67 -26.76 16.27 3.16
N LEU A 68 -25.68 15.82 3.78
CA LEU A 68 -25.72 14.85 4.86
C LEU A 68 -25.89 15.50 6.25
N SER A 69 -26.16 16.83 6.32
CA SER A 69 -26.28 17.60 7.57
C SER A 69 -25.08 17.41 8.51
N ILE A 70 -23.86 17.42 7.93
CA ILE A 70 -22.59 17.24 8.65
C ILE A 70 -21.94 18.60 8.98
N THR A 71 -22.65 19.68 8.85
CA THR A 71 -22.16 21.07 9.06
C THR A 71 -21.71 21.34 10.49
N THR A 72 -22.20 20.60 11.49
CA THR A 72 -21.74 20.70 12.88
C THR A 72 -20.41 19.97 13.08
N GLY A 73 -19.35 20.71 13.31
CA GLY A 73 -17.93 20.43 13.38
C GLY A 73 -17.40 19.04 13.80
N THR A 74 -18.13 18.26 14.61
CA THR A 74 -17.66 16.97 15.13
C THR A 74 -17.93 15.80 14.18
N ARG A 75 -19.03 15.81 13.45
CA ARG A 75 -19.45 14.66 12.60
C ARG A 75 -18.48 14.39 11.44
N PHE A 76 -17.97 15.42 10.79
CA PHE A 76 -17.00 15.26 9.72
C PHE A 76 -15.69 14.63 10.24
N ASN A 77 -15.21 15.09 11.40
CA ASN A 77 -14.03 14.53 12.03
C ASN A 77 -14.23 13.05 12.42
N ILE A 78 -15.45 12.68 12.87
CA ILE A 78 -15.80 11.28 13.14
C ILE A 78 -15.70 10.45 11.84
N ALA A 79 -16.25 10.94 10.73
CA ALA A 79 -16.17 10.23 9.43
C ALA A 79 -14.73 10.05 8.95
N LEU A 80 -13.81 10.98 9.29
CA LEU A 80 -12.39 10.83 9.02
C LEU A 80 -11.73 9.80 9.94
N LEU A 81 -12.01 9.86 11.25
CA LEU A 81 -11.36 8.99 12.25
C LEU A 81 -11.79 7.53 12.14
N VAL A 82 -13.07 7.30 11.87
CA VAL A 82 -13.66 5.95 11.79
C VAL A 82 -12.98 5.07 10.74
N PHE A 83 -12.47 5.65 9.66
CA PHE A 83 -11.68 4.94 8.66
C PHE A 83 -10.39 4.32 9.25
N TYR A 84 -9.69 5.04 10.13
CA TYR A 84 -8.41 4.58 10.68
C TYR A 84 -8.54 3.45 11.69
N ILE A 85 -9.70 3.28 12.33
CA ILE A 85 -9.91 2.21 13.32
C ILE A 85 -9.74 0.83 12.69
N PRO A 86 -10.54 0.41 11.68
CA PRO A 86 -10.35 -0.86 11.02
C PRO A 86 -9.04 -0.92 10.22
N TYR A 87 -8.58 0.20 9.66
CA TYR A 87 -7.31 0.29 8.95
C TYR A 87 -6.14 -0.22 9.81
N ILE A 88 -6.02 0.26 11.05
CA ILE A 88 -4.96 -0.15 11.98
C ILE A 88 -5.17 -1.58 12.49
N LEU A 89 -6.42 -1.95 12.81
CA LEU A 89 -6.73 -3.27 13.37
C LEU A 89 -6.51 -4.40 12.37
N VAL A 90 -6.74 -4.15 11.09
CA VAL A 90 -6.66 -5.15 10.01
C VAL A 90 -5.25 -5.28 9.45
N ASP A 91 -4.36 -4.30 9.61
CA ASP A 91 -3.02 -4.33 9.05
C ASP A 91 -2.25 -5.62 9.42
N VAL A 92 -2.17 -5.95 10.70
CA VAL A 92 -1.47 -7.17 11.15
C VAL A 92 -2.14 -8.47 10.68
N PRO A 93 -3.46 -8.70 10.85
CA PRO A 93 -4.14 -9.88 10.30
C PRO A 93 -4.02 -10.00 8.78
N SER A 94 -4.11 -8.89 8.06
CA SER A 94 -3.98 -8.83 6.60
C SER A 94 -2.60 -9.30 6.14
N ASN A 95 -1.54 -8.86 6.81
CA ASN A 95 -0.17 -9.27 6.50
C ASN A 95 0.07 -10.78 6.69
N LEU A 96 -0.60 -11.39 7.67
CA LEU A 96 -0.61 -12.85 7.82
C LEU A 96 -1.37 -13.54 6.68
N LEU A 97 -2.46 -12.91 6.22
CA LEU A 97 -3.30 -13.45 5.16
C LEU A 97 -2.62 -13.37 3.78
N VAL A 98 -1.86 -12.31 3.50
CA VAL A 98 -1.05 -12.17 2.27
C VAL A 98 -0.13 -13.36 2.06
N LYS A 99 0.55 -13.82 3.13
CA LYS A 99 1.44 -14.99 3.07
C LYS A 99 0.70 -16.27 2.68
N ARG A 100 -0.57 -16.43 3.09
CA ARG A 100 -1.38 -17.62 2.83
C ARG A 100 -2.13 -17.60 1.50
N LEU A 101 -2.64 -16.44 1.09
CA LEU A 101 -3.56 -16.30 -0.04
C LEU A 101 -2.87 -15.91 -1.36
N ARG A 102 -1.55 -15.94 -1.44
CA ARG A 102 -0.77 -15.48 -2.59
C ARG A 102 -0.95 -13.98 -2.86
N ALA A 103 0.12 -13.22 -2.77
CA ALA A 103 0.10 -11.75 -2.84
C ALA A 103 -0.43 -11.22 -4.17
N GLY A 104 -0.16 -11.91 -5.28
CA GLY A 104 -0.64 -11.55 -6.62
C GLY A 104 -2.16 -11.71 -6.82
N ILE A 105 -2.85 -12.42 -5.93
CA ILE A 105 -4.32 -12.52 -5.91
C ILE A 105 -4.89 -11.61 -4.83
N TYR A 106 -4.28 -11.63 -3.66
CA TYR A 106 -4.78 -10.93 -2.48
C TYR A 106 -4.80 -9.40 -2.66
N LEU A 107 -3.70 -8.81 -3.15
CA LEU A 107 -3.63 -7.36 -3.38
C LEU A 107 -4.66 -6.88 -4.41
N PRO A 108 -4.78 -7.47 -5.61
CA PRO A 108 -5.83 -7.09 -6.56
C PRO A 108 -7.24 -7.27 -6.00
N ALA A 109 -7.50 -8.30 -5.18
CA ALA A 109 -8.79 -8.51 -4.54
C ALA A 109 -9.13 -7.38 -3.55
N LEU A 110 -8.17 -6.96 -2.72
CA LEU A 110 -8.36 -5.83 -1.82
C LEU A 110 -8.63 -4.53 -2.57
N ILE A 111 -7.90 -4.26 -3.66
CA ILE A 111 -8.08 -3.06 -4.48
C ILE A 111 -9.46 -3.05 -5.13
N THR A 112 -9.90 -4.19 -5.66
CA THR A 112 -11.22 -4.32 -6.28
C THR A 112 -12.31 -4.12 -5.24
N ALA A 113 -12.20 -4.75 -4.07
CA ALA A 113 -13.16 -4.58 -2.97
C ALA A 113 -13.21 -3.13 -2.47
N TRP A 114 -12.05 -2.51 -2.27
CA TRP A 114 -11.96 -1.10 -1.92
C TRP A 114 -12.59 -0.18 -2.97
N GLY A 115 -12.29 -0.37 -4.26
CA GLY A 115 -12.90 0.41 -5.36
C GLY A 115 -14.43 0.27 -5.40
N LEU A 116 -14.98 -0.93 -5.12
CA LEU A 116 -16.41 -1.14 -4.99
C LEU A 116 -16.99 -0.34 -3.82
N VAL A 117 -16.38 -0.39 -2.64
CA VAL A 117 -16.83 0.38 -1.48
C VAL A 117 -16.78 1.88 -1.78
N CYS A 118 -15.72 2.36 -2.43
CA CYS A 118 -15.61 3.76 -2.88
C CYS A 118 -16.76 4.13 -3.83
N THR A 119 -17.07 3.29 -4.83
CA THR A 119 -18.22 3.52 -5.73
C THR A 119 -19.53 3.59 -4.96
N PHE A 120 -19.76 2.66 -4.02
CA PHE A 120 -20.99 2.67 -3.20
C PHE A 120 -21.11 3.90 -2.30
N MET A 121 -20.00 4.54 -1.94
CA MET A 121 -20.03 5.78 -1.17
C MET A 121 -20.75 6.91 -1.90
N GLY A 122 -20.76 6.91 -3.24
CA GLY A 122 -21.54 7.87 -4.05
C GLY A 122 -23.07 7.74 -3.91
N PHE A 123 -23.59 6.60 -3.41
CA PHE A 123 -25.01 6.39 -3.18
C PHE A 123 -25.47 6.72 -1.75
N VAL A 124 -24.57 7.16 -0.89
CA VAL A 124 -24.86 7.42 0.51
C VAL A 124 -25.79 8.64 0.67
N GLN A 125 -26.85 8.48 1.45
CA GLN A 125 -27.86 9.51 1.72
C GLN A 125 -27.95 9.89 3.22
N SER A 126 -27.11 9.29 4.05
CA SER A 126 -27.11 9.53 5.50
C SER A 126 -25.72 9.51 6.10
N PHE A 127 -25.54 10.19 7.22
CA PHE A 127 -24.28 10.14 7.97
C PHE A 127 -23.90 8.72 8.40
N ALA A 128 -24.88 7.89 8.81
CA ALA A 128 -24.64 6.52 9.21
C ALA A 128 -24.13 5.66 8.02
N GLY A 129 -24.69 5.87 6.82
CA GLY A 129 -24.21 5.21 5.60
C GLY A 129 -22.77 5.62 5.26
N LEU A 130 -22.42 6.90 5.40
CA LEU A 130 -21.05 7.39 5.20
C LEU A 130 -20.08 6.72 6.19
N VAL A 131 -20.44 6.65 7.47
CA VAL A 131 -19.64 5.98 8.50
C VAL A 131 -19.44 4.50 8.19
N ALA A 132 -20.51 3.78 7.78
CA ALA A 132 -20.42 2.37 7.40
C ALA A 132 -19.48 2.16 6.21
N CYS A 133 -19.59 2.96 5.15
CA CYS A 133 -18.67 2.89 4.01
C CYS A 133 -17.23 3.21 4.42
N ARG A 134 -17.00 4.16 5.32
CA ARG A 134 -15.67 4.50 5.84
C ARG A 134 -15.04 3.36 6.66
N LEU A 135 -15.84 2.65 7.46
CA LEU A 135 -15.37 1.44 8.16
C LEU A 135 -14.96 0.35 7.18
N LEU A 136 -15.80 0.05 6.17
CA LEU A 136 -15.50 -0.95 5.15
C LEU A 136 -14.27 -0.57 4.31
N LEU A 137 -14.13 0.71 3.97
CA LEU A 137 -12.99 1.22 3.23
C LEU A 137 -11.69 1.01 4.01
N GLY A 138 -11.67 1.38 5.31
CA GLY A 138 -10.53 1.15 6.17
C GLY A 138 -10.16 -0.33 6.31
N LEU A 139 -11.16 -1.22 6.33
CA LEU A 139 -10.97 -2.66 6.37
C LEU A 139 -10.30 -3.19 5.09
N CYS A 140 -10.71 -2.70 3.92
CA CYS A 140 -10.12 -3.12 2.65
C CYS A 140 -8.73 -2.50 2.42
N GLU A 141 -8.52 -1.24 2.80
CA GLU A 141 -7.27 -0.52 2.53
C GLU A 141 -6.17 -0.82 3.56
N GLY A 142 -6.53 -1.18 4.81
CA GLY A 142 -5.59 -1.36 5.92
C GLY A 142 -4.50 -2.41 5.67
N GLY A 143 -4.77 -3.42 4.83
CA GLY A 143 -3.78 -4.46 4.49
C GLY A 143 -2.89 -4.15 3.29
N ILE A 144 -3.10 -3.04 2.58
CA ILE A 144 -2.43 -2.78 1.31
C ILE A 144 -0.95 -2.44 1.52
N LEU A 145 -0.62 -1.56 2.47
CA LEU A 145 0.76 -1.13 2.69
C LEU A 145 1.68 -2.30 3.04
N GLY A 146 1.31 -3.07 4.06
CA GLY A 146 2.07 -4.23 4.49
C GLY A 146 2.14 -5.30 3.39
N GLY A 147 1.03 -5.54 2.69
CA GLY A 147 0.96 -6.46 1.56
C GLY A 147 1.91 -6.06 0.42
N VAL A 148 1.99 -4.79 0.07
CA VAL A 148 2.92 -4.28 -0.96
C VAL A 148 4.38 -4.45 -0.53
N ILE A 149 4.72 -4.17 0.73
CA ILE A 149 6.08 -4.36 1.25
C ILE A 149 6.46 -5.84 1.22
N ILE A 150 5.57 -6.74 1.63
CA ILE A 150 5.78 -8.20 1.56
C ILE A 150 5.95 -8.63 0.10
N TYR A 151 5.11 -8.13 -0.80
CA TYR A 151 5.19 -8.43 -2.22
C TYR A 151 6.52 -7.97 -2.83
N LEU A 152 6.99 -6.75 -2.54
CA LEU A 152 8.31 -6.27 -2.96
C LEU A 152 9.43 -7.16 -2.43
N ALA A 153 9.35 -7.60 -1.17
CA ALA A 153 10.34 -8.46 -0.55
C ALA A 153 10.42 -9.86 -1.19
N MET A 154 9.40 -10.30 -1.94
CA MET A 154 9.45 -11.55 -2.70
C MET A 154 10.25 -11.44 -4.00
N PHE A 155 10.41 -10.24 -4.56
CA PHE A 155 11.07 -10.01 -5.85
C PHE A 155 12.43 -9.33 -5.74
N TYR A 156 12.66 -8.54 -4.70
CA TYR A 156 13.85 -7.71 -4.54
C TYR A 156 14.63 -8.03 -3.28
N ARG A 157 15.96 -8.00 -3.37
CA ARG A 157 16.86 -8.14 -2.21
C ARG A 157 16.73 -6.93 -1.29
N ARG A 158 17.11 -7.09 -0.01
CA ARG A 158 17.03 -6.03 1.01
C ARG A 158 17.71 -4.73 0.58
N GLY A 159 18.90 -4.79 -0.03
CA GLY A 159 19.63 -3.62 -0.52
C GLY A 159 18.94 -2.92 -1.70
N GLU A 160 18.11 -3.63 -2.46
CA GLU A 160 17.40 -3.10 -3.63
C GLU A 160 16.05 -2.48 -3.28
N MET A 161 15.47 -2.84 -2.13
CA MET A 161 14.14 -2.39 -1.71
C MET A 161 14.07 -0.90 -1.42
N LEU A 162 15.15 -0.28 -0.93
CA LEU A 162 15.15 1.13 -0.53
C LEU A 162 14.75 2.07 -1.68
N LEU A 163 15.39 1.90 -2.84
CA LEU A 163 15.10 2.72 -4.02
C LEU A 163 13.66 2.52 -4.50
N ARG A 164 13.19 1.26 -4.55
CA ARG A 164 11.87 0.91 -5.06
C ARG A 164 10.76 1.33 -4.12
N SER A 165 10.99 1.21 -2.82
CA SER A 165 10.10 1.77 -1.82
C SER A 165 10.02 3.29 -1.91
N GLY A 166 11.16 3.97 -2.14
CA GLY A 166 11.19 5.41 -2.37
C GLY A 166 10.35 5.83 -3.59
N LEU A 167 10.50 5.14 -4.72
CA LEU A 167 9.70 5.39 -5.92
C LEU A 167 8.20 5.18 -5.68
N PHE A 168 7.85 4.12 -5.00
CA PHE A 168 6.47 3.83 -4.60
C PHE A 168 5.90 4.96 -3.71
N TYR A 169 6.65 5.44 -2.72
CA TYR A 169 6.19 6.53 -1.85
C TYR A 169 6.05 7.87 -2.57
N CYS A 170 6.74 8.11 -3.70
CA CYS A 170 6.55 9.31 -4.52
C CYS A 170 5.14 9.43 -5.12
N ALA A 171 4.36 8.37 -5.17
CA ALA A 171 2.96 8.43 -5.59
C ALA A 171 2.09 9.29 -4.64
N ALA A 172 2.45 9.39 -3.35
CA ALA A 172 1.68 10.16 -2.38
C ALA A 172 1.64 11.68 -2.67
N PRO A 173 2.78 12.40 -2.84
CA PRO A 173 2.74 13.80 -3.24
C PRO A 173 2.13 14.02 -4.63
N LEU A 174 2.33 13.06 -5.56
CA LEU A 174 1.76 13.13 -6.89
C LEU A 174 0.23 13.04 -6.86
N SER A 175 -0.33 12.21 -5.98
CA SER A 175 -1.78 12.09 -5.80
C SER A 175 -2.44 13.40 -5.37
N GLY A 176 -1.76 14.21 -4.55
CA GLY A 176 -2.24 15.53 -4.15
C GLY A 176 -2.39 16.49 -5.33
N ALA A 177 -1.44 16.46 -6.28
CA ALA A 177 -1.50 17.27 -7.49
C ALA A 177 -2.64 16.83 -8.43
N PHE A 178 -2.81 15.53 -8.65
CA PHE A 178 -3.83 14.99 -9.55
C PHE A 178 -5.21 14.94 -8.90
N GLY A 179 -5.32 14.62 -7.61
CA GLY A 179 -6.59 14.47 -6.90
C GLY A 179 -7.39 15.76 -6.86
N GLY A 180 -6.75 16.90 -6.62
CA GLY A 180 -7.40 18.21 -6.66
C GLY A 180 -7.90 18.60 -8.06
N LEU A 181 -7.10 18.36 -9.10
CA LEU A 181 -7.51 18.61 -10.50
C LEU A 181 -8.66 17.70 -10.92
N LEU A 182 -8.59 16.40 -10.57
CA LEU A 182 -9.63 15.44 -10.88
C LEU A 182 -10.94 15.81 -10.18
N ALA A 183 -10.89 16.09 -8.89
CA ALA A 183 -12.07 16.47 -8.11
C ALA A 183 -12.70 17.77 -8.60
N SER A 184 -11.91 18.79 -8.96
CA SER A 184 -12.45 20.03 -9.53
C SER A 184 -13.11 19.81 -10.88
N GLY A 185 -12.55 18.96 -11.74
CA GLY A 185 -13.15 18.57 -13.02
C GLY A 185 -14.45 17.77 -12.82
N LEU A 186 -14.46 16.80 -11.91
CA LEU A 186 -15.64 15.97 -11.65
C LEU A 186 -16.77 16.73 -10.92
N ALA A 187 -16.43 17.71 -10.10
CA ALA A 187 -17.40 18.54 -9.40
C ALA A 187 -18.21 19.47 -10.34
N THR A 188 -17.83 19.59 -11.62
CA THR A 188 -18.60 20.36 -12.64
C THR A 188 -19.67 19.51 -13.32
N ILE A 189 -19.67 18.19 -13.12
CA ILE A 189 -20.61 17.28 -13.79
C ILE A 189 -21.95 17.31 -13.07
N GLU A 190 -23.00 17.73 -13.78
CA GLU A 190 -24.40 17.71 -13.34
C GLU A 190 -25.21 16.84 -14.30
N VAL A 191 -25.23 15.53 -14.06
CA VAL A 191 -25.95 14.57 -14.91
C VAL A 191 -26.87 13.68 -14.06
N GLY A 192 -28.08 13.45 -14.52
CA GLY A 192 -29.00 12.46 -13.93
C GLY A 192 -29.67 12.86 -12.62
N GLY A 193 -29.67 14.15 -12.27
CA GLY A 193 -30.29 14.63 -11.01
C GLY A 193 -29.46 14.37 -9.76
N TYR A 194 -28.28 13.75 -9.89
CA TYR A 194 -27.32 13.61 -8.80
C TYR A 194 -26.57 14.94 -8.60
N ARG A 195 -26.30 15.26 -7.35
CA ARG A 195 -25.49 16.41 -6.97
C ARG A 195 -24.01 16.16 -7.32
N ARG A 196 -23.17 17.19 -7.26
CA ARG A 196 -21.78 17.19 -7.77
C ARG A 196 -20.86 16.18 -7.08
N TRP A 197 -20.94 16.05 -5.74
CA TRP A 197 -20.01 15.23 -4.96
C TRP A 197 -20.09 13.71 -5.22
N PRO A 198 -21.25 13.05 -5.50
CA PRO A 198 -21.30 11.62 -5.75
C PRO A 198 -20.47 11.18 -6.97
N TRP A 199 -20.37 12.04 -7.98
CA TRP A 199 -19.60 11.73 -9.19
C TRP A 199 -18.13 11.54 -8.92
N ILE A 200 -17.55 12.19 -7.89
CA ILE A 200 -16.18 11.99 -7.45
C ILE A 200 -15.98 10.52 -7.08
N PHE A 201 -16.86 9.96 -6.26
CA PHE A 201 -16.78 8.57 -5.80
C PHE A 201 -17.14 7.55 -6.89
N PHE A 202 -18.13 7.84 -7.74
CA PHE A 202 -18.52 6.92 -8.82
C PHE A 202 -17.40 6.72 -9.82
N ILE A 203 -16.81 7.78 -10.32
CA ILE A 203 -15.81 7.72 -11.38
C ILE A 203 -14.51 7.14 -10.82
N GLU A 204 -14.08 7.61 -9.67
CA GLU A 204 -12.82 7.15 -9.09
C GLU A 204 -12.92 5.72 -8.57
N GLY A 205 -14.02 5.37 -7.90
CA GLY A 205 -14.27 4.01 -7.49
C GLY A 205 -14.33 3.05 -8.69
N ALA A 206 -15.00 3.42 -9.78
CA ALA A 206 -15.06 2.61 -11.00
C ALA A 206 -13.67 2.43 -11.65
N ILE A 207 -12.85 3.49 -11.71
CA ILE A 207 -11.47 3.41 -12.21
C ILE A 207 -10.63 2.50 -11.31
N THR A 208 -10.78 2.60 -9.99
CA THR A 208 -10.07 1.74 -9.02
C THR A 208 -10.47 0.27 -9.14
N VAL A 209 -11.77 -0.03 -9.33
CA VAL A 209 -12.25 -1.40 -9.61
C VAL A 209 -11.62 -1.94 -10.89
N LEU A 210 -11.68 -1.16 -11.98
CA LEU A 210 -11.08 -1.57 -13.25
C LEU A 210 -9.58 -1.83 -13.11
N PHE A 211 -8.87 -0.94 -12.42
CA PHE A 211 -7.45 -1.09 -12.14
C PHE A 211 -7.17 -2.34 -11.30
N GLY A 212 -7.96 -2.62 -10.26
CA GLY A 212 -7.86 -3.83 -9.45
C GLY A 212 -8.06 -5.11 -10.27
N ILE A 213 -9.06 -5.13 -11.16
CA ILE A 213 -9.30 -6.25 -12.08
C ILE A 213 -8.11 -6.46 -13.01
N VAL A 214 -7.56 -5.38 -13.58
CA VAL A 214 -6.38 -5.46 -14.46
C VAL A 214 -5.17 -5.99 -13.70
N CYS A 215 -4.97 -5.61 -12.44
CA CYS A 215 -3.88 -6.11 -11.60
C CYS A 215 -3.87 -7.64 -11.45
N PHE A 216 -5.04 -8.33 -11.46
CA PHE A 216 -5.10 -9.80 -11.44
C PHE A 216 -4.36 -10.45 -12.62
N PHE A 217 -4.30 -9.80 -13.77
CA PHE A 217 -3.67 -10.35 -14.96
C PHE A 217 -2.17 -10.03 -15.06
N PHE A 218 -1.74 -8.96 -14.41
CA PHE A 218 -0.37 -8.44 -14.57
C PHE A 218 0.53 -8.65 -13.35
N MET A 219 -0.04 -8.90 -12.17
CA MET A 219 0.74 -9.12 -10.95
C MET A 219 1.00 -10.61 -10.72
N PRO A 220 2.23 -11.12 -10.95
CA PRO A 220 2.57 -12.52 -10.67
C PRO A 220 2.65 -12.78 -9.17
N ASP A 221 2.28 -13.98 -8.74
CA ASP A 221 2.33 -14.38 -7.33
C ASP A 221 3.76 -14.44 -6.79
N THR A 222 4.67 -15.01 -7.57
CA THR A 222 6.07 -15.23 -7.20
C THR A 222 6.98 -15.06 -8.42
N PRO A 223 8.30 -14.88 -8.24
CA PRO A 223 9.23 -14.88 -9.36
C PRO A 223 9.17 -16.16 -10.22
N ALA A 224 8.90 -17.32 -9.61
CA ALA A 224 8.74 -18.59 -10.31
C ALA A 224 7.49 -18.61 -11.20
N ALA A 225 6.40 -17.97 -10.78
CA ALA A 225 5.14 -17.88 -11.53
C ALA A 225 5.14 -16.75 -12.59
N ALA A 226 6.19 -15.92 -12.62
CA ALA A 226 6.27 -14.78 -13.53
C ALA A 226 6.44 -15.22 -14.99
N GLY A 227 5.39 -15.14 -15.80
CA GLY A 227 5.37 -15.55 -17.20
C GLY A 227 6.27 -14.72 -18.13
N PHE A 228 6.76 -13.58 -17.69
CA PHE A 228 7.65 -12.70 -18.47
C PHE A 228 9.15 -13.01 -18.26
N LEU A 229 9.47 -13.97 -17.39
CA LEU A 229 10.84 -14.44 -17.15
C LEU A 229 11.12 -15.73 -17.94
N SER A 230 12.36 -15.89 -18.44
CA SER A 230 12.84 -17.18 -18.91
C SER A 230 13.10 -18.14 -17.75
N ASP A 231 13.18 -19.43 -18.02
CA ASP A 231 13.41 -20.42 -16.96
C ASP A 231 14.76 -20.21 -16.24
N GLU A 232 15.80 -19.77 -16.97
CA GLU A 232 17.09 -19.37 -16.42
C GLU A 232 16.96 -18.16 -15.48
N GLU A 233 16.18 -17.15 -15.88
CA GLU A 233 15.93 -15.95 -15.06
C GLU A 233 15.10 -16.27 -13.80
N LYS A 234 14.17 -17.23 -13.87
CA LYS A 234 13.41 -17.70 -12.70
C LYS A 234 14.32 -18.40 -11.70
N GLU A 235 15.16 -19.31 -12.19
CA GLU A 235 16.11 -20.01 -11.33
C GLU A 235 17.08 -19.02 -10.67
N TRP A 236 17.60 -18.06 -11.43
CA TRP A 236 18.45 -17.00 -10.90
C TRP A 236 17.73 -16.13 -9.86
N ALA A 237 16.48 -15.74 -10.12
CA ALA A 237 15.68 -14.96 -9.17
C ALA A 237 15.52 -15.69 -7.84
N LEU A 238 15.22 -16.97 -7.85
CA LEU A 238 15.10 -17.80 -6.65
C LEU A 238 16.45 -17.96 -5.92
N ARG A 239 17.53 -18.21 -6.69
CA ARG A 239 18.87 -18.37 -6.14
C ARG A 239 19.34 -17.11 -5.41
N ARG A 240 19.19 -15.92 -6.03
CA ARG A 240 19.62 -14.66 -5.43
C ARG A 240 18.85 -14.33 -4.15
N MET A 241 17.57 -14.69 -4.05
CA MET A 241 16.77 -14.50 -2.83
C MET A 241 17.23 -15.42 -1.70
N ARG A 242 17.59 -16.67 -2.02
CA ARG A 242 18.19 -17.59 -1.03
C ARG A 242 19.53 -17.08 -0.52
N LEU A 243 20.36 -16.51 -1.38
CA LEU A 243 21.64 -15.91 -1.00
C LEU A 243 21.44 -14.71 -0.06
N ASP A 244 20.46 -13.82 -0.34
CA ASP A 244 20.13 -12.66 0.48
C ASP A 244 19.57 -13.06 1.86
N ALA A 245 18.91 -14.21 1.95
CA ALA A 245 18.40 -14.79 3.21
C ALA A 245 19.50 -15.47 4.06
N GLY A 246 20.76 -15.42 3.67
CA GLY A 246 21.91 -15.98 4.43
C GLY A 246 22.23 -17.42 4.10
N GLY A 247 21.85 -17.92 2.88
CA GLY A 247 22.22 -19.24 2.38
C GLY A 247 21.61 -20.43 3.13
N SER A 248 20.61 -20.18 4.00
CA SER A 248 19.81 -21.26 4.59
C SER A 248 19.03 -21.92 3.46
N THR A 249 19.30 -23.21 3.25
CA THR A 249 18.74 -24.05 2.20
C THR A 249 17.23 -24.24 2.29
N GLU A 250 16.64 -23.80 3.37
CA GLU A 250 15.24 -23.92 3.72
C GLU A 250 14.66 -22.53 4.06
N VAL A 251 14.52 -21.67 3.05
CA VAL A 251 13.43 -20.71 3.10
C VAL A 251 12.20 -21.48 2.60
N ASP A 252 11.75 -22.41 3.40
CA ASP A 252 10.39 -22.92 3.32
C ASP A 252 9.45 -21.76 3.69
N VAL A 253 9.06 -21.02 2.66
CA VAL A 253 8.03 -19.96 2.77
C VAL A 253 6.72 -20.55 3.29
N ASP A 254 6.56 -21.87 3.18
CA ASP A 254 5.37 -22.61 3.60
C ASP A 254 5.35 -22.99 5.09
N ASP A 255 6.45 -22.93 5.83
CA ASP A 255 6.52 -23.47 7.20
C ASP A 255 6.71 -22.42 8.32
N GLU A 256 6.73 -21.12 8.03
CA GLU A 256 6.69 -20.09 9.08
C GLU A 256 5.29 -20.03 9.72
N LYS A 257 5.02 -21.01 10.58
CA LYS A 257 3.83 -20.97 11.46
C LYS A 257 3.86 -19.68 12.29
N PHE A 258 2.74 -18.98 12.29
CA PHE A 258 2.57 -17.81 13.17
C PHE A 258 2.96 -18.17 14.62
N SER A 259 3.89 -17.43 15.17
CA SER A 259 4.34 -17.61 16.56
C SER A 259 4.16 -16.31 17.36
N TRP A 260 3.39 -16.39 18.45
CA TRP A 260 3.26 -15.30 19.41
C TRP A 260 4.58 -14.90 20.07
N TYR A 261 5.59 -15.75 20.00
CA TYR A 261 6.93 -15.44 20.49
C TYR A 261 7.53 -14.23 19.78
N TRP A 262 7.48 -14.20 18.44
CA TRP A 262 8.00 -13.09 17.64
C TRP A 262 7.24 -11.78 17.86
N VAL A 263 5.91 -11.87 18.04
CA VAL A 263 5.08 -10.69 18.36
C VAL A 263 5.47 -10.10 19.71
N LYS A 264 5.61 -10.95 20.73
CA LYS A 264 6.06 -10.50 22.06
C LYS A 264 7.47 -9.93 22.03
N MET A 265 8.38 -10.50 21.24
CA MET A 265 9.74 -10.00 21.09
C MET A 265 9.75 -8.63 20.44
N ALA A 266 8.98 -8.43 19.35
CA ALA A 266 8.83 -7.14 18.69
C ALA A 266 8.24 -6.08 19.63
N LEU A 267 7.22 -6.42 20.40
CA LEU A 267 6.60 -5.51 21.39
C LEU A 267 7.53 -5.18 22.57
N LYS A 268 8.49 -6.04 22.90
CA LYS A 268 9.49 -5.78 23.96
C LYS A 268 10.70 -5.01 23.45
N ALA A 269 10.92 -4.96 22.15
CA ALA A 269 12.07 -4.29 21.55
C ALA A 269 11.94 -2.77 21.64
N PRO A 270 12.87 -2.04 22.30
CA PRO A 270 12.80 -0.58 22.42
C PRO A 270 12.86 0.12 21.07
N GLN A 271 13.48 -0.50 20.06
CA GLN A 271 13.55 0.01 18.70
C GLN A 271 12.16 0.20 18.08
N THR A 272 11.18 -0.65 18.41
CA THR A 272 9.80 -0.56 17.92
C THR A 272 9.16 0.76 18.37
N TYR A 273 9.30 1.10 19.65
CA TYR A 273 8.75 2.33 20.21
C TYR A 273 9.49 3.58 19.73
N LEU A 274 10.83 3.50 19.67
CA LEU A 274 11.64 4.60 19.17
C LEU A 274 11.31 4.92 17.70
N SER A 275 11.18 3.90 16.85
CA SER A 275 10.78 4.07 15.46
C SER A 275 9.37 4.64 15.34
N ALA A 276 8.41 4.16 16.13
CA ALA A 276 7.05 4.69 16.14
C ALA A 276 7.04 6.18 16.55
N PHE A 277 7.85 6.56 17.54
CA PHE A 277 7.98 7.94 17.99
C PHE A 277 8.58 8.84 16.91
N ILE A 278 9.66 8.40 16.24
CA ILE A 278 10.27 9.12 15.14
C ILE A 278 9.26 9.35 14.01
N TRP A 279 8.52 8.30 13.60
CA TRP A 279 7.51 8.38 12.57
C TRP A 279 6.37 9.33 12.96
N PHE A 280 5.93 9.31 14.22
CA PHE A 280 4.90 10.21 14.72
C PHE A 280 5.31 11.68 14.56
N PHE A 281 6.52 12.05 15.03
CA PHE A 281 7.01 13.44 14.93
C PHE A 281 7.34 13.87 13.50
N LEU A 282 7.61 12.95 12.61
CA LEU A 282 7.85 13.23 11.20
C LEU A 282 6.54 13.42 10.42
N LEU A 283 5.54 12.58 10.68
CA LEU A 283 4.29 12.58 9.93
C LEU A 283 3.34 13.69 10.38
N VAL A 284 3.25 14.00 11.67
CA VAL A 284 2.33 15.04 12.18
C VAL A 284 2.56 16.40 11.53
N PRO A 285 3.79 16.97 11.49
CA PRO A 285 4.04 18.24 10.82
C PRO A 285 3.76 18.17 9.30
N LEU A 286 4.09 17.05 8.67
CA LEU A 286 3.88 16.85 7.23
C LEU A 286 2.39 16.90 6.88
N TYR A 287 1.55 16.19 7.61
CA TYR A 287 0.10 16.23 7.39
C TYR A 287 -0.51 17.59 7.75
N VAL A 288 -0.09 18.22 8.84
CA VAL A 288 -0.57 19.55 9.23
C VAL A 288 -0.21 20.60 8.16
N SER A 289 1.00 20.56 7.62
CA SER A 289 1.44 21.45 6.55
C SER A 289 0.64 21.22 5.26
N PHE A 290 0.39 19.97 4.90
CA PHE A 290 -0.43 19.60 3.74
C PHE A 290 -1.86 20.15 3.87
N PHE A 291 -2.50 19.99 5.05
CA PHE A 291 -3.83 20.54 5.33
C PHE A 291 -3.85 22.07 5.32
N ARG A 292 -2.82 22.74 5.82
CA ARG A 292 -2.73 24.21 5.78
C ARG A 292 -2.62 24.73 4.35
N ILE A 293 -1.82 24.09 3.50
CA ILE A 293 -1.66 24.51 2.10
C ILE A 293 -2.97 24.28 1.33
N SER A 294 -3.65 23.17 1.57
CA SER A 294 -4.95 22.88 0.95
C SER A 294 -6.03 23.88 1.32
N ASN A 295 -6.04 24.36 2.57
CA ASN A 295 -7.03 25.33 3.05
C ASN A 295 -6.63 26.80 2.81
N ALA A 296 -5.37 27.10 2.48
CA ALA A 296 -4.92 28.46 2.21
C ALA A 296 -5.64 29.11 1.01
N GLY A 297 -6.12 28.28 0.06
CA GLY A 297 -6.96 28.75 -1.04
C GLY A 297 -8.34 29.31 -0.61
N ASP A 298 -8.87 28.86 0.52
CA ASP A 298 -10.16 29.31 1.04
C ASP A 298 -10.04 30.64 1.80
N TYR A 299 -8.90 30.88 2.46
CA TYR A 299 -8.63 32.16 3.15
C TYR A 299 -8.27 33.30 2.18
N ALA A 300 -7.87 33.00 0.96
CA ALA A 300 -7.59 34.01 -0.06
C ALA A 300 -8.86 34.50 -0.80
N LYS A 301 -10.02 33.87 -0.55
CA LYS A 301 -11.32 34.20 -1.16
C LYS A 301 -12.29 34.88 -0.16
N ALA A 302 -11.92 34.98 1.10
CA ALA A 302 -12.66 35.70 2.15
C ALA A 302 -12.02 37.06 2.43
#